data_264a976402bb94a2d8ee08ff459cc1d7
#
_entry.id   264a976402bb94a2d8ee08ff459cc1d7
#
_cell.length_a   1.000
_cell.length_b   1.000
_cell.length_c   1.000
_cell.angle_alpha   90.00
_cell.angle_beta   90.00
_cell.angle_gamma   90.00
#
_symmetry.space_group_name_H-M   'P 1'
#
loop_
_entity.id
_entity.type
_entity.pdbx_description
1 polymer ?
#
loop_
_entity_poly.entity_id
_entity_poly.type
_entity_poly.pdbx_seq_one_letter_code
_entity_poly.pdbx_strand_id
1 'polypeptide(L)'
;ISRAAKMNMIIHDDGHTNVITSDGLVSDETIIAKTSNQGFKYGTFDFIITNPPFGSTVRQSEQAYLKTYLLGKKEEDWLAIKSTTAGNRDSQSTEVLFIEQDYKFLREGGYLAIVLPDGILTNSSLQYVRTQIEDWFRIVAVVSMPQTAFMANGAGVKSSVLFLKKWTKKE
;
A
#
# COMPACT_ATOMS: atom_id res chain seq x y z
N ILE A 1 12.51 9.93 11.52
CA ILE A 1 11.85 8.61 11.59
C ILE A 1 12.88 7.50 11.44
N SER A 2 13.67 7.41 10.36
CA SER A 2 14.61 6.28 10.11
C SER A 2 15.66 6.11 11.22
N ARG A 3 16.18 7.19 11.83
CA ARG A 3 17.11 7.08 12.97
C ARG A 3 16.44 6.43 14.18
N ALA A 4 15.19 6.82 14.50
CA ALA A 4 14.43 6.22 15.59
C ALA A 4 14.14 4.74 15.30
N ALA A 5 13.77 4.39 14.05
CA ALA A 5 13.57 3.00 13.65
C ALA A 5 14.86 2.18 13.80
N LYS A 6 16.01 2.70 13.35
CA LYS A 6 17.31 2.02 13.54
C LYS A 6 17.65 1.80 15.00
N MET A 7 17.43 2.81 15.85
CA MET A 7 17.66 2.68 17.29
C MET A 7 16.76 1.61 17.90
N ASN A 8 15.48 1.58 17.52
CA ASN A 8 14.54 0.58 18.01
C ASN A 8 14.97 -0.84 17.61
N MET A 9 15.38 -1.05 16.37
CA MET A 9 15.90 -2.34 15.89
C MET A 9 17.13 -2.78 16.68
N ILE A 10 18.07 -1.85 16.94
CA ILE A 10 19.28 -2.13 17.74
C ILE A 10 18.91 -2.55 19.16
N ILE A 11 17.98 -1.84 19.81
CA ILE A 11 17.54 -2.13 21.19
C ILE A 11 16.92 -3.55 21.27
N HIS A 12 16.27 -3.99 20.21
CA HIS A 12 15.63 -5.31 20.14
C HIS A 12 16.54 -6.39 19.52
N ASP A 13 17.82 -6.08 19.31
CA ASP A 13 18.82 -6.99 18.71
C ASP A 13 18.41 -7.53 17.31
N ASP A 14 17.65 -6.75 16.56
CA ASP A 14 16.99 -7.14 15.30
C ASP A 14 17.78 -6.69 14.06
N GLY A 15 18.98 -6.11 14.29
CA GLY A 15 19.81 -5.52 13.23
C GLY A 15 19.21 -4.22 12.68
N HIS A 16 20.01 -3.47 11.92
CA HIS A 16 19.57 -2.17 11.40
C HIS A 16 20.00 -1.89 9.94
N THR A 17 20.70 -2.84 9.33
CA THR A 17 21.33 -2.66 8.01
C THR A 17 20.30 -2.40 6.91
N ASN A 18 19.12 -3.04 7.02
CA ASN A 18 18.06 -2.93 6.03
C ASN A 18 17.04 -1.81 6.32
N VAL A 19 17.27 -0.98 7.33
CA VAL A 19 16.44 0.20 7.58
C VAL A 19 16.90 1.32 6.66
N ILE A 20 16.19 1.54 5.59
CA ILE A 20 16.50 2.56 4.57
C ILE A 20 15.60 3.78 4.72
N THR A 21 16.04 4.91 4.15
CA THR A 21 15.25 6.15 4.06
C THR A 21 14.94 6.43 2.60
N SER A 22 13.66 6.30 2.25
CA SER A 22 13.15 6.62 0.91
C SER A 22 11.69 7.04 1.00
N ASP A 23 11.15 7.62 -0.06
CA ASP A 23 9.71 7.66 -0.28
C ASP A 23 9.24 6.22 -0.54
N GLY A 24 8.25 5.75 0.25
CA GLY A 24 7.75 4.37 0.16
C GLY A 24 6.95 4.05 -1.10
N LEU A 25 6.59 5.07 -1.88
CA LEU A 25 5.76 4.92 -3.09
C LEU A 25 6.56 5.02 -4.40
N VAL A 26 7.87 5.24 -4.35
CA VAL A 26 8.70 5.19 -5.56
C VAL A 26 8.99 3.74 -5.98
N SER A 27 9.40 3.54 -7.23
CA SER A 27 9.73 2.21 -7.74
C SER A 27 10.90 1.58 -7.00
N ASP A 28 10.98 0.24 -7.01
CA ASP A 28 12.09 -0.53 -6.47
C ASP A 28 13.44 -0.12 -7.10
N GLU A 29 13.46 0.14 -8.41
CA GLU A 29 14.65 0.65 -9.12
C GLU A 29 15.14 1.97 -8.51
N THR A 30 14.22 2.89 -8.20
CA THR A 30 14.54 4.17 -7.56
C THR A 30 15.09 3.97 -6.15
N ILE A 31 14.50 3.05 -5.38
CA ILE A 31 14.97 2.71 -4.03
C ILE A 31 16.38 2.12 -4.10
N ILE A 32 16.59 1.13 -4.98
CA ILE A 32 17.87 0.47 -5.17
C ILE A 32 18.95 1.47 -5.63
N ALA A 33 18.64 2.31 -6.60
CA ALA A 33 19.57 3.34 -7.09
C ALA A 33 20.00 4.31 -5.98
N LYS A 34 19.06 4.70 -5.12
CA LYS A 34 19.29 5.66 -4.03
C LYS A 34 20.02 5.04 -2.82
N THR A 35 19.77 3.76 -2.53
CA THR A 35 20.24 3.12 -1.30
C THR A 35 21.32 2.07 -1.51
N SER A 36 21.55 1.64 -2.77
CA SER A 36 22.39 0.51 -3.16
C SER A 36 21.97 -0.84 -2.53
N ASN A 37 20.78 -0.91 -1.94
CA ASN A 37 20.28 -2.11 -1.30
C ASN A 37 19.43 -2.94 -2.29
N GLN A 38 20.00 -4.03 -2.77
CA GLN A 38 19.38 -4.95 -3.74
C GLN A 38 18.24 -5.78 -3.15
N GLY A 39 18.05 -5.79 -1.83
CA GLY A 39 16.96 -6.50 -1.15
C GLY A 39 15.58 -5.89 -1.39
N PHE A 40 15.52 -4.60 -1.80
CA PHE A 40 14.26 -3.90 -2.07
C PHE A 40 13.82 -4.05 -3.54
N LYS A 41 13.68 -5.28 -4.00
CA LYS A 41 13.22 -5.59 -5.36
C LYS A 41 11.76 -6.07 -5.34
N TYR A 42 10.99 -5.70 -6.35
CA TYR A 42 9.63 -6.19 -6.52
C TYR A 42 9.56 -7.72 -6.61
N GLY A 43 8.52 -8.29 -6.01
CA GLY A 43 8.27 -9.72 -6.03
C GLY A 43 9.22 -10.57 -5.19
N THR A 44 9.88 -10.00 -4.18
CA THR A 44 10.88 -10.72 -3.37
C THR A 44 10.49 -10.96 -1.92
N PHE A 45 9.55 -10.20 -1.38
CA PHE A 45 9.18 -10.32 0.04
C PHE A 45 8.18 -11.44 0.26
N ASP A 46 8.45 -12.30 1.24
CA ASP A 46 7.53 -13.36 1.69
C ASP A 46 6.38 -12.81 2.51
N PHE A 47 6.69 -11.82 3.37
CA PHE A 47 5.76 -11.19 4.30
C PHE A 47 5.95 -9.69 4.30
N ILE A 48 4.84 -8.95 4.31
CA ILE A 48 4.81 -7.50 4.55
C ILE A 48 3.84 -7.24 5.70
N ILE A 49 4.29 -6.46 6.69
CA ILE A 49 3.46 -5.95 7.78
C ILE A 49 3.60 -4.44 7.76
N THR A 50 2.50 -3.72 7.55
CA THR A 50 2.55 -2.28 7.33
C THR A 50 1.35 -1.55 7.92
N ASN A 51 1.60 -0.31 8.32
CA ASN A 51 0.57 0.65 8.70
C ASN A 51 0.86 1.95 7.91
N PRO A 52 0.31 2.06 6.69
CA PRO A 52 0.54 3.24 5.86
C PRO A 52 -0.06 4.50 6.50
N PRO A 53 0.44 5.70 6.17
CA PRO A 53 -0.13 6.94 6.67
C PRO A 53 -1.56 7.13 6.13
N PHE A 54 -2.49 7.52 7.01
CA PHE A 54 -3.90 7.76 6.66
C PHE A 54 -4.14 9.24 6.37
N GLY A 55 -5.09 9.49 5.45
CA GLY A 55 -5.59 10.84 5.18
C GLY A 55 -4.65 11.75 4.42
N SER A 56 -3.48 11.28 4.04
CA SER A 56 -2.60 11.99 3.14
C SER A 56 -3.00 11.72 1.68
N THR A 57 -2.79 12.71 0.81
CA THR A 57 -3.14 12.61 -0.60
C THR A 57 -1.91 12.90 -1.45
N VAL A 58 -1.64 12.02 -2.42
CA VAL A 58 -0.62 12.23 -3.45
C VAL A 58 -1.27 12.88 -4.66
N ARG A 59 -0.73 14.02 -5.10
CA ARG A 59 -1.20 14.74 -6.30
C ARG A 59 -0.29 14.47 -7.49
N GLN A 60 -0.88 14.30 -8.65
CA GLN A 60 -0.13 14.09 -9.90
C GLN A 60 0.84 15.23 -10.22
N SER A 61 0.48 16.46 -9.86
CA SER A 61 1.33 17.65 -10.02
C SER A 61 2.57 17.64 -9.11
N GLU A 62 2.51 16.94 -7.99
CA GLU A 62 3.57 16.89 -6.99
C GLU A 62 4.45 15.65 -7.15
N GLN A 63 3.84 14.52 -7.57
CA GLN A 63 4.51 13.24 -7.66
C GLN A 63 4.21 12.54 -8.99
N ALA A 64 5.17 12.60 -9.90
CA ALA A 64 5.02 12.06 -11.26
C ALA A 64 4.75 10.53 -11.28
N TYR A 65 5.08 9.79 -10.22
CA TYR A 65 4.89 8.36 -10.14
C TYR A 65 3.41 7.93 -9.98
N LEU A 66 2.48 8.84 -9.60
CA LEU A 66 1.08 8.49 -9.44
C LEU A 66 0.49 7.80 -10.68
N LYS A 67 0.86 8.27 -11.87
CA LYS A 67 0.41 7.68 -13.15
C LYS A 67 0.91 6.25 -13.40
N THR A 68 1.92 5.78 -12.67
CA THR A 68 2.44 4.41 -12.79
C THR A 68 1.66 3.40 -11.95
N TYR A 69 0.77 3.91 -11.08
CA TYR A 69 -0.11 3.10 -10.27
C TYR A 69 -1.43 2.82 -10.99
N LEU A 70 -1.88 1.57 -10.96
CA LEU A 70 -3.18 1.17 -11.50
C LEU A 70 -4.31 1.86 -10.73
N LEU A 71 -4.21 1.84 -9.38
CA LEU A 71 -5.17 2.53 -8.50
C LEU A 71 -5.08 4.06 -8.58
N GLY A 72 -4.09 4.62 -9.27
CA GLY A 72 -3.97 6.02 -9.65
C GLY A 72 -4.71 6.39 -10.93
N LYS A 73 -5.33 5.43 -11.62
CA LYS A 73 -6.11 5.65 -12.84
C LYS A 73 -7.60 5.79 -12.51
N LYS A 74 -8.34 6.50 -13.36
CA LYS A 74 -9.82 6.51 -13.33
C LYS A 74 -10.31 5.18 -13.89
N GLU A 75 -11.44 4.69 -13.38
CA GLU A 75 -12.13 3.55 -13.98
C GLU A 75 -12.58 3.90 -15.40
N GLU A 76 -12.54 2.92 -16.29
CA GLU A 76 -13.17 3.04 -17.60
C GLU A 76 -14.68 2.98 -17.37
N ASP A 77 -15.39 4.01 -17.79
CA ASP A 77 -16.85 3.97 -17.86
C ASP A 77 -17.24 3.13 -19.09
N TRP A 78 -17.55 1.85 -18.85
CA TRP A 78 -17.96 0.92 -19.90
C TRP A 78 -19.30 1.31 -20.56
N LEU A 79 -20.08 2.23 -19.96
CA LEU A 79 -21.28 2.82 -20.56
C LEU A 79 -20.95 4.04 -21.43
N ALA A 80 -19.75 4.57 -21.38
CA ALA A 80 -19.36 5.68 -22.24
C ALA A 80 -19.22 5.18 -23.69
N ILE A 81 -20.12 5.60 -24.56
CA ILE A 81 -20.19 5.28 -25.99
C ILE A 81 -18.94 5.76 -26.77
N LYS A 82 -18.07 6.55 -26.13
CA LYS A 82 -16.78 6.97 -26.65
C LYS A 82 -15.68 6.38 -25.77
N SER A 83 -14.89 5.49 -26.35
CA SER A 83 -13.62 5.01 -25.81
C SER A 83 -12.70 6.18 -25.47
N THR A 84 -12.85 6.72 -24.30
CA THR A 84 -11.83 7.58 -23.69
C THR A 84 -10.92 6.65 -22.89
N THR A 85 -9.68 6.52 -23.31
CA THR A 85 -8.63 5.89 -22.53
C THR A 85 -8.74 6.35 -21.09
N ALA A 86 -8.81 5.42 -20.13
CA ALA A 86 -8.96 5.75 -18.72
C ALA A 86 -7.91 6.80 -18.32
N GLY A 87 -8.36 7.99 -17.96
CA GLY A 87 -7.49 9.10 -17.59
C GLY A 87 -6.83 8.86 -16.23
N ASN A 88 -5.75 9.55 -15.94
CA ASN A 88 -5.16 9.53 -14.62
C ASN A 88 -6.06 10.30 -13.62
N ARG A 89 -6.06 9.89 -12.37
CA ARG A 89 -6.62 10.68 -11.27
C ARG A 89 -5.70 11.87 -10.99
N ASP A 90 -6.27 13.01 -10.64
CA ASP A 90 -5.49 14.19 -10.26
C ASP A 90 -4.81 13.99 -8.91
N SER A 91 -5.38 13.13 -8.08
CA SER A 91 -4.85 12.76 -6.76
C SER A 91 -5.38 11.39 -6.32
N GLN A 92 -4.63 10.74 -5.42
CA GLN A 92 -5.04 9.50 -4.77
C GLN A 92 -4.56 9.50 -3.32
N SER A 93 -5.30 8.84 -2.44
CA SER A 93 -4.89 8.69 -1.05
C SER A 93 -3.72 7.72 -0.90
N THR A 94 -2.86 8.01 0.05
CA THR A 94 -1.61 7.25 0.26
C THR A 94 -1.91 5.81 0.63
N GLU A 95 -2.87 5.55 1.51
CA GLU A 95 -3.25 4.21 1.93
C GLU A 95 -3.70 3.33 0.75
N VAL A 96 -4.38 3.89 -0.25
CA VAL A 96 -4.77 3.17 -1.47
C VAL A 96 -3.55 2.82 -2.32
N LEU A 97 -2.62 3.75 -2.47
CA LEU A 97 -1.38 3.50 -3.24
C LEU A 97 -0.49 2.47 -2.56
N PHE A 98 -0.44 2.45 -1.22
CA PHE A 98 0.33 1.44 -0.48
C PHE A 98 -0.20 0.02 -0.68
N ILE A 99 -1.51 -0.19 -0.86
CA ILE A 99 -2.06 -1.51 -1.22
C ILE A 99 -1.39 -2.05 -2.50
N GLU A 100 -1.29 -1.21 -3.53
CA GLU A 100 -0.64 -1.60 -4.79
C GLU A 100 0.88 -1.75 -4.63
N GLN A 101 1.52 -0.87 -3.86
CA GLN A 101 2.96 -0.94 -3.62
C GLN A 101 3.35 -2.24 -2.90
N ASP A 102 2.59 -2.61 -1.89
CA ASP A 102 2.79 -3.86 -1.15
C ASP A 102 2.56 -5.09 -2.05
N TYR A 103 1.53 -5.04 -2.92
CA TYR A 103 1.32 -6.07 -3.93
C TYR A 103 2.54 -6.24 -4.85
N LYS A 104 3.16 -5.12 -5.29
CA LYS A 104 4.36 -5.16 -6.15
C LYS A 104 5.55 -5.78 -5.44
N PHE A 105 5.77 -5.46 -4.17
CA PHE A 105 6.88 -5.99 -3.38
C PHE A 105 6.71 -7.45 -2.99
N LEU A 106 5.50 -7.92 -2.73
CA LEU A 106 5.23 -9.32 -2.39
C LEU A 106 5.53 -10.26 -3.56
N ARG A 107 6.18 -11.39 -3.26
CA ARG A 107 6.23 -12.51 -4.19
C ARG A 107 4.86 -13.20 -4.33
N GLU A 108 4.69 -14.00 -5.37
CA GLU A 108 3.52 -14.88 -5.50
C GLU A 108 3.40 -15.80 -4.27
N GLY A 109 2.18 -15.92 -3.74
CA GLY A 109 1.89 -16.68 -2.52
C GLY A 109 2.37 -16.02 -1.22
N GLY A 110 2.98 -14.82 -1.27
CA GLY A 110 3.38 -14.05 -0.10
C GLY A 110 2.19 -13.48 0.67
N TYR A 111 2.40 -13.09 1.93
CA TYR A 111 1.35 -12.61 2.83
C TYR A 111 1.54 -11.13 3.17
N LEU A 112 0.44 -10.41 3.23
CA LEU A 112 0.35 -9.00 3.63
C LEU A 112 -0.54 -8.87 4.87
N ALA A 113 -0.07 -8.17 5.88
CA ALA A 113 -0.90 -7.63 6.96
C ALA A 113 -0.85 -6.10 6.86
N ILE A 114 -1.96 -5.48 6.50
CA ILE A 114 -2.06 -4.04 6.29
C ILE A 114 -3.16 -3.44 7.15
N VAL A 115 -2.83 -2.36 7.85
CA VAL A 115 -3.82 -1.56 8.60
C VAL A 115 -4.44 -0.55 7.64
N LEU A 116 -5.78 -0.56 7.54
CA LEU A 116 -6.52 0.36 6.67
C LEU A 116 -7.68 1.01 7.42
N PRO A 117 -8.01 2.26 7.09
CA PRO A 117 -9.24 2.88 7.54
C PRO A 117 -10.46 2.08 7.06
N ASP A 118 -11.47 1.92 7.94
CA ASP A 118 -12.71 1.21 7.58
C ASP A 118 -13.43 1.82 6.37
N GLY A 119 -13.18 3.10 6.08
CA GLY A 119 -13.68 3.76 4.87
C GLY A 119 -13.27 3.06 3.56
N ILE A 120 -12.11 2.41 3.52
CA ILE A 120 -11.68 1.60 2.36
C ILE A 120 -12.64 0.41 2.15
N LEU A 121 -13.10 -0.18 3.25
CA LEU A 121 -13.96 -1.37 3.23
C LEU A 121 -15.45 -1.05 3.02
N THR A 122 -15.89 0.16 3.39
CA THR A 122 -17.31 0.48 3.48
C THR A 122 -17.79 1.56 2.50
N ASN A 123 -16.90 2.47 2.06
CA ASN A 123 -17.30 3.56 1.18
C ASN A 123 -17.57 3.04 -0.24
N SER A 124 -18.74 3.35 -0.79
CA SER A 124 -19.15 2.95 -2.15
C SER A 124 -18.22 3.52 -3.24
N SER A 125 -17.69 4.73 -3.05
CA SER A 125 -16.75 5.35 -4.01
C SER A 125 -15.40 4.64 -4.10
N LEU A 126 -15.09 3.73 -3.15
CA LEU A 126 -13.86 2.94 -3.11
C LEU A 126 -14.11 1.46 -3.49
N GLN A 127 -15.23 1.16 -4.14
CA GLN A 127 -15.53 -0.20 -4.61
C GLN A 127 -14.43 -0.73 -5.53
N TYR A 128 -13.90 0.09 -6.41
CA TYR A 128 -12.81 -0.28 -7.33
C TYR A 128 -11.55 -0.76 -6.60
N VAL A 129 -11.24 -0.19 -5.42
CA VAL A 129 -10.10 -0.63 -4.58
C VAL A 129 -10.36 -2.03 -4.04
N ARG A 130 -11.57 -2.30 -3.55
CA ARG A 130 -11.94 -3.63 -3.03
C ARG A 130 -11.92 -4.69 -4.12
N THR A 131 -12.50 -4.39 -5.28
CA THR A 131 -12.44 -5.28 -6.45
C THR A 131 -10.97 -5.60 -6.80
N GLN A 132 -10.11 -4.58 -6.82
CA GLN A 132 -8.70 -4.79 -7.13
C GLN A 132 -7.96 -5.59 -6.05
N ILE A 133 -8.32 -5.44 -4.77
CA ILE A 133 -7.79 -6.28 -3.69
C ILE A 133 -8.17 -7.75 -3.93
N GLU A 134 -9.42 -8.04 -4.28
CA GLU A 134 -9.90 -9.40 -4.56
C GLU A 134 -9.22 -10.02 -5.78
N ASP A 135 -8.94 -9.22 -6.83
CA ASP A 135 -8.19 -9.66 -8.01
C ASP A 135 -6.73 -10.01 -7.69
N TRP A 136 -6.11 -9.30 -6.77
CA TRP A 136 -4.69 -9.47 -6.44
C TRP A 136 -4.43 -10.46 -5.31
N PHE A 137 -5.40 -10.59 -4.40
CA PHE A 137 -5.21 -11.30 -3.15
C PHE A 137 -6.41 -12.18 -2.79
N ARG A 138 -6.11 -13.28 -2.16
CA ARG A 138 -7.07 -14.00 -1.33
C ARG A 138 -7.16 -13.31 0.03
N ILE A 139 -8.35 -12.93 0.45
CA ILE A 139 -8.61 -12.42 1.80
C ILE A 139 -8.53 -13.59 2.78
N VAL A 140 -7.58 -13.54 3.72
CA VAL A 140 -7.39 -14.56 4.75
C VAL A 140 -8.22 -14.24 5.99
N ALA A 141 -8.14 -12.97 6.46
CA ALA A 141 -8.91 -12.48 7.59
C ALA A 141 -9.03 -10.96 7.55
N VAL A 142 -10.08 -10.46 8.19
CA VAL A 142 -10.27 -9.04 8.48
C VAL A 142 -10.48 -8.90 9.98
N VAL A 143 -9.58 -8.19 10.66
CA VAL A 143 -9.65 -7.98 12.10
C VAL A 143 -9.98 -6.53 12.37
N SER A 144 -11.18 -6.27 12.89
CA SER A 144 -11.64 -4.94 13.26
C SER A 144 -10.95 -4.49 14.54
N MET A 145 -10.32 -3.33 14.51
CA MET A 145 -9.64 -2.75 15.68
C MET A 145 -10.62 -1.92 16.52
N PRO A 146 -10.37 -1.74 17.81
CA PRO A 146 -11.18 -0.81 18.64
C PRO A 146 -11.16 0.60 18.05
N GLN A 147 -12.27 1.35 18.18
CA GLN A 147 -12.36 2.76 17.77
C GLN A 147 -11.27 3.63 18.38
N THR A 148 -10.78 3.25 19.56
CA THR A 148 -9.79 3.97 20.34
C THR A 148 -8.35 3.61 19.97
N ALA A 149 -8.11 2.66 19.07
CA ALA A 149 -6.78 2.12 18.79
C ALA A 149 -5.73 3.18 18.43
N PHE A 150 -6.14 4.25 17.74
CA PHE A 150 -5.25 5.35 17.32
C PHE A 150 -5.58 6.70 17.97
N MET A 151 -6.52 6.74 18.91
CA MET A 151 -6.92 8.01 19.57
C MET A 151 -5.77 8.69 20.31
N ALA A 152 -4.89 7.94 20.95
CA ALA A 152 -3.71 8.47 21.64
C ALA A 152 -2.77 9.24 20.70
N ASN A 153 -2.80 8.94 19.40
CA ASN A 153 -2.01 9.60 18.36
C ASN A 153 -2.80 10.67 17.60
N GLY A 154 -3.98 11.09 18.11
CA GLY A 154 -4.83 12.11 17.50
C GLY A 154 -5.67 11.63 16.31
N ALA A 155 -5.63 10.36 15.97
CA ALA A 155 -6.40 9.78 14.86
C ALA A 155 -7.64 9.04 15.40
N GLY A 156 -8.82 9.69 15.36
CA GLY A 156 -10.11 9.07 15.71
C GLY A 156 -10.70 8.19 14.59
N VAL A 157 -9.87 7.66 13.70
CA VAL A 157 -10.31 6.89 12.54
C VAL A 157 -10.45 5.42 12.92
N LYS A 158 -11.66 4.86 12.72
CA LYS A 158 -11.91 3.43 12.85
C LYS A 158 -11.14 2.70 11.76
N SER A 159 -10.40 1.65 12.16
CA SER A 159 -9.50 0.91 11.28
C SER A 159 -9.61 -0.59 11.47
N SER A 160 -9.22 -1.33 10.46
CA SER A 160 -9.14 -2.79 10.47
C SER A 160 -7.78 -3.25 9.94
N VAL A 161 -7.34 -4.43 10.38
CA VAL A 161 -6.18 -5.12 9.81
C VAL A 161 -6.68 -6.14 8.79
N LEU A 162 -6.23 -6.01 7.55
CA LEU A 162 -6.46 -7.00 6.51
C LEU A 162 -5.28 -7.94 6.43
N PHE A 163 -5.57 -9.25 6.51
CA PHE A 163 -4.61 -10.32 6.23
C PHE A 163 -4.91 -10.89 4.86
N LEU A 164 -3.97 -10.74 3.95
CA LEU A 164 -4.11 -11.04 2.53
C LEU A 164 -3.00 -11.99 2.09
N LYS A 165 -3.30 -12.89 1.16
CA LYS A 165 -2.32 -13.74 0.49
C LYS A 165 -2.33 -13.41 -1.00
N LYS A 166 -1.19 -13.02 -1.57
CA LYS A 166 -1.07 -12.77 -3.00
C LYS A 166 -1.34 -14.04 -3.80
N TRP A 167 -2.20 -13.95 -4.82
CA TRP A 167 -2.49 -15.08 -5.70
C TRP A 167 -1.23 -15.59 -6.37
N THR A 168 -1.20 -16.87 -6.65
CA THR A 168 -0.19 -17.50 -7.50
C THR A 168 -0.76 -17.66 -8.93
N LYS A 169 0.11 -17.81 -9.92
CA LYS A 169 -0.34 -18.06 -11.32
C LYS A 169 -1.17 -19.34 -11.51
N LYS A 170 -1.21 -20.22 -10.49
CA LYS A 170 -1.94 -21.48 -10.54
C LYS A 170 -3.29 -21.41 -9.81
N GLU A 171 -3.50 -20.42 -8.98
CA GLU A 171 -4.75 -20.12 -8.26
C GLU A 171 -5.61 -19.15 -9.07
#